data_801bf74cc408cada841bb64aacc9b2dc
#
_entry.id   801bf74cc408cada841bb64aacc9b2dc
#
_cell.length_a   1.000
_cell.length_b   1.000
_cell.length_c   1.000
_cell.angle_alpha   90.00
_cell.angle_beta   90.00
_cell.angle_gamma   90.00
#
_symmetry.space_group_name_H-M   'P 1'
#
loop_
_entity.id
_entity.type
_entity.pdbx_description
1 polymer ?
#
loop_
_entity_poly.entity_id
_entity_poly.type
_entity_poly.pdbx_seq_one_letter_code
_entity_poly.pdbx_strand_id
1 'polypeptide(L)'
;MITLRDIDPQMIANNIAPSQPIHPGEMIKDEIEYRGISQRKLAGQMGISPSLLNEILNGKRSVSTEYALMFEAVLGINAEIWLKQQYRYDMQKAKSDKSFLKRLADIRKCAAAL
;
A
#
# COMPACT_ATOMS: atom_id res chain seq x y z
N MET A 1 7.61 -28.21 -10.18
CA MET A 1 7.14 -27.89 -9.80
C MET A 1 6.59 -28.16 -9.03
N ILE A 2 6.42 -28.13 -8.61
CA ILE A 2 6.06 -28.58 -7.79
C ILE A 2 5.60 -27.95 -6.92
N THR A 3 5.98 -27.04 -6.78
CA THR A 3 5.57 -26.36 -5.73
C THR A 3 4.17 -26.11 -5.68
N LEU A 4 3.49 -25.68 -6.70
CA LEU A 4 2.07 -25.44 -6.67
C LEU A 4 1.28 -26.68 -6.37
N ARG A 5 1.79 -27.84 -6.72
CA ARG A 5 1.12 -29.05 -6.41
C ARG A 5 1.23 -29.42 -4.99
N ASP A 6 2.34 -29.05 -4.36
CA ASP A 6 2.58 -29.37 -2.97
C ASP A 6 1.91 -28.41 -2.01
N ILE A 7 1.36 -27.35 -2.54
CA ILE A 7 0.72 -26.32 -1.71
C ILE A 7 -0.78 -26.47 -1.76
N ASP A 8 -1.39 -26.53 -0.59
CA ASP A 8 -2.83 -26.58 -0.47
C ASP A 8 -3.43 -25.30 -1.07
N PRO A 9 -4.38 -25.43 -2.01
CA PRO A 9 -5.04 -24.25 -2.59
C PRO A 9 -5.63 -23.32 -1.54
N GLN A 10 -6.13 -23.86 -0.45
CA GLN A 10 -6.67 -23.01 0.61
C GLN A 10 -5.60 -22.23 1.31
N MET A 11 -4.43 -22.83 1.48
CA MET A 11 -3.31 -22.12 2.06
C MET A 11 -2.87 -20.98 1.16
N ILE A 12 -2.84 -21.24 -0.13
CA ILE A 12 -2.48 -20.21 -1.10
C ILE A 12 -3.48 -19.07 -1.03
N ALA A 13 -4.77 -19.39 -1.00
CA ALA A 13 -5.80 -18.37 -0.94
C ALA A 13 -5.68 -17.54 0.33
N ASN A 14 -5.42 -18.18 1.45
CA ASN A 14 -5.28 -17.47 2.72
C ASN A 14 -4.06 -16.57 2.74
N ASN A 15 -2.98 -16.99 2.08
CA ASN A 15 -1.76 -16.20 2.02
C ASN A 15 -1.86 -15.05 1.03
N ILE A 16 -2.58 -15.29 -0.06
CA ILE A 16 -2.70 -14.29 -1.12
C ILE A 16 -3.72 -13.24 -0.77
N ALA A 17 -4.73 -13.60 0.01
CA ALA A 17 -5.80 -12.68 0.40
C ALA A 17 -5.66 -12.33 1.87
N PRO A 18 -4.65 -11.57 2.23
CA PRO A 18 -4.45 -11.22 3.62
C PRO A 18 -5.60 -10.39 4.13
N SER A 19 -5.94 -10.59 5.40
CA SER A 19 -7.00 -9.82 6.04
C SER A 19 -6.61 -8.35 6.16
N GLN A 20 -5.31 -8.06 6.15
CA GLN A 20 -4.82 -6.70 6.26
C GLN A 20 -3.94 -6.34 5.09
N PRO A 21 -4.29 -5.29 4.36
CA PRO A 21 -3.48 -4.83 3.25
C PRO A 21 -2.17 -4.21 3.74
N ILE A 22 -1.16 -4.30 2.89
CA ILE A 22 0.15 -3.74 3.20
C ILE A 22 0.25 -2.36 2.57
N HIS A 23 0.47 -1.35 3.41
CA HIS A 23 0.64 0.02 2.95
C HIS A 23 2.04 0.17 2.36
N PRO A 24 2.19 0.90 1.23
CA PRO A 24 3.52 1.06 0.63
C PRO A 24 4.52 1.74 1.56
N GLY A 25 4.06 2.57 2.50
CA GLY A 25 4.93 3.17 3.50
C GLY A 25 5.69 2.14 4.33
N GLU A 26 5.03 1.02 4.63
CA GLU A 26 5.70 -0.04 5.39
C GLU A 26 6.80 -0.69 4.57
N MET A 27 6.57 -0.84 3.28
CA MET A 27 7.60 -1.40 2.39
C MET A 27 8.79 -0.46 2.27
N ILE A 28 8.53 0.83 2.18
CA ILE A 28 9.59 1.84 2.13
C ILE A 28 10.36 1.86 3.44
N LYS A 29 9.66 1.74 4.55
CA LYS A 29 10.29 1.69 5.86
C LYS A 29 11.27 0.52 5.96
N ASP A 30 10.85 -0.65 5.50
CA ASP A 30 11.72 -1.82 5.49
C ASP A 30 12.94 -1.59 4.61
N GLU A 31 12.74 -0.95 3.47
CA GLU A 31 13.82 -0.69 2.52
C GLU A 31 14.88 0.24 3.12
N ILE A 32 14.46 1.33 3.76
CA ILE A 32 15.43 2.26 4.35
C ILE A 32 16.12 1.65 5.56
N GLU A 33 15.43 0.81 6.31
CA GLU A 33 16.07 0.10 7.43
C GLU A 33 17.14 -0.86 6.90
N TYR A 34 16.82 -1.58 5.84
CA TYR A 34 17.77 -2.49 5.21
C TYR A 34 19.00 -1.75 4.72
N ARG A 35 18.83 -0.54 4.17
CA ARG A 35 19.94 0.27 3.67
C ARG A 35 20.67 1.05 4.76
N GLY A 36 20.14 1.05 5.99
CA GLY A 36 20.73 1.82 7.08
C GLY A 36 20.51 3.31 6.95
N ILE A 37 19.44 3.73 6.28
CA ILE A 37 19.14 5.14 6.09
C ILE A 37 18.21 5.60 7.22
N SER A 38 18.58 6.69 7.91
CA SER A 38 17.70 7.22 8.95
C SER A 38 16.54 7.99 8.35
N GLN A 39 15.39 7.94 9.03
CA GLN A 39 14.22 8.68 8.58
C GLN A 39 14.48 10.18 8.50
N ARG A 40 15.20 10.71 9.47
CA ARG A 40 15.54 12.14 9.50
C ARG A 40 16.34 12.55 8.27
N LYS A 41 17.33 11.74 7.92
CA LYS A 41 18.17 12.03 6.77
C LYS A 41 17.38 11.94 5.47
N LEU A 42 16.53 10.93 5.37
CA LEU A 42 15.68 10.75 4.20
C LEU A 42 14.73 11.95 4.04
N ALA A 43 14.08 12.34 5.12
CA ALA A 43 13.18 13.49 5.09
C ALA A 43 13.90 14.74 4.62
N GLY A 44 15.13 14.95 5.11
CA GLY A 44 15.94 16.09 4.67
C GLY A 44 16.23 16.08 3.19
N GLN A 45 16.53 14.90 2.64
CA GLN A 45 16.80 14.77 1.21
C GLN A 45 15.54 14.99 0.37
N MET A 46 14.38 14.61 0.90
CA MET A 46 13.11 14.79 0.21
C MET A 46 12.55 16.19 0.38
N GLY A 47 13.09 16.97 1.29
CA GLY A 47 12.60 18.31 1.56
C GLY A 47 11.28 18.34 2.31
N ILE A 48 11.00 17.31 3.10
CA ILE A 48 9.78 17.23 3.91
C ILE A 48 10.16 17.11 5.38
N SER A 49 9.18 17.35 6.26
CA SER A 49 9.46 17.24 7.70
C SER A 49 9.59 15.77 8.10
N PRO A 50 10.41 15.48 9.12
CA PRO A 50 10.48 14.12 9.65
C PRO A 50 9.13 13.59 10.13
N SER A 51 8.28 14.46 10.68
CA SER A 51 6.94 14.05 11.12
C SER A 51 6.08 13.59 9.96
N LEU A 52 6.14 14.32 8.85
CA LEU A 52 5.37 13.95 7.66
C LEU A 52 5.86 12.62 7.11
N LEU A 53 7.15 12.44 7.02
CA LEU A 53 7.71 11.17 6.55
C LEU A 53 7.29 10.03 7.47
N ASN A 54 7.33 10.25 8.77
CA ASN A 54 6.93 9.24 9.73
C ASN A 54 5.48 8.82 9.52
N GLU A 55 4.59 9.77 9.23
CA GLU A 55 3.19 9.45 8.96
C GLU A 55 3.04 8.58 7.71
N ILE A 56 3.81 8.89 6.68
CA ILE A 56 3.78 8.11 5.45
C ILE A 56 4.26 6.68 5.71
N LEU A 57 5.38 6.55 6.42
CA LEU A 57 5.99 5.25 6.67
C LEU A 57 5.14 4.37 7.59
N ASN A 58 4.32 4.98 8.42
CA ASN A 58 3.43 4.26 9.32
C ASN A 58 2.02 4.08 8.76
N GLY A 59 1.82 4.40 7.49
CA GLY A 59 0.55 4.16 6.84
C GLY A 59 -0.55 5.13 7.19
N LYS A 60 -0.23 6.22 7.87
CA LYS A 60 -1.22 7.22 8.26
C LYS A 60 -1.49 8.22 7.15
N ARG A 61 -0.67 8.22 6.13
CA ARG A 61 -0.81 9.13 5.00
C ARG A 61 -0.47 8.37 3.72
N SER A 62 -1.25 8.59 2.68
CA SER A 62 -1.05 7.90 1.41
C SER A 62 0.24 8.33 0.72
N VAL A 63 0.81 7.41 -0.05
CA VAL A 63 1.92 7.75 -0.93
C VAL A 63 1.31 8.30 -2.21
N SER A 64 1.34 9.63 -2.34
CA SER A 64 0.85 10.32 -3.51
C SER A 64 1.82 10.17 -4.67
N THR A 65 1.41 10.61 -5.84
CA THR A 65 2.28 10.61 -7.02
C THR A 65 3.57 11.39 -6.73
N GLU A 66 3.43 12.56 -6.10
CA GLU A 66 4.59 13.37 -5.77
C GLU A 66 5.53 12.67 -4.80
N TYR A 67 4.98 12.08 -3.75
CA TYR A 67 5.81 11.36 -2.79
C TYR A 67 6.48 10.15 -3.43
N ALA A 68 5.75 9.44 -4.30
CA ALA A 68 6.33 8.29 -4.99
C ALA A 68 7.52 8.68 -5.84
N LEU A 69 7.41 9.81 -6.54
CA LEU A 69 8.51 10.33 -7.35
C LEU A 69 9.68 10.79 -6.49
N MET A 70 9.40 11.38 -5.33
CA MET A 70 10.45 11.76 -4.40
C MET A 70 11.21 10.53 -3.88
N PHE A 71 10.46 9.46 -3.54
CA PHE A 71 11.10 8.22 -3.10
C PHE A 71 11.92 7.62 -4.23
N GLU A 72 11.42 7.67 -5.46
CA GLU A 72 12.18 7.20 -6.61
C GLU A 72 13.49 7.98 -6.76
N ALA A 73 13.41 9.29 -6.63
CA ALA A 73 14.60 10.13 -6.78
C ALA A 73 15.66 9.82 -5.74
N VAL A 74 15.25 9.51 -4.51
CA VAL A 74 16.20 9.26 -3.42
C VAL A 74 16.65 7.80 -3.37
N LEU A 75 15.72 6.87 -3.58
CA LEU A 75 16.00 5.44 -3.38
C LEU A 75 16.30 4.71 -4.68
N GLY A 76 15.97 5.29 -5.83
CA GLY A 76 16.21 4.65 -7.11
C GLY A 76 15.24 3.55 -7.45
N ILE A 77 14.12 3.47 -6.72
CA ILE A 77 13.09 2.47 -6.98
C ILE A 77 11.93 3.13 -7.70
N ASN A 78 11.48 2.50 -8.77
CA ASN A 78 10.45 3.05 -9.65
C ASN A 78 9.20 3.46 -8.87
N ALA A 79 8.76 4.70 -9.09
CA ALA A 79 7.60 5.26 -8.40
C ALA A 79 6.34 4.45 -8.61
N GLU A 80 6.18 3.82 -9.78
CA GLU A 80 4.98 3.04 -10.07
C GLU A 80 4.81 1.86 -9.13
N ILE A 81 5.90 1.33 -8.60
CA ILE A 81 5.81 0.23 -7.63
C ILE A 81 5.06 0.69 -6.41
N TRP A 82 5.38 1.88 -5.90
CA TRP A 82 4.73 2.44 -4.71
C TRP A 82 3.28 2.80 -5.01
N LEU A 83 3.03 3.35 -6.20
CA LEU A 83 1.67 3.76 -6.56
C LEU A 83 0.77 2.55 -6.78
N LYS A 84 1.29 1.48 -7.36
CA LYS A 84 0.52 0.25 -7.49
C LYS A 84 0.18 -0.36 -6.15
N GLN A 85 1.11 -0.32 -5.21
CA GLN A 85 0.86 -0.85 -3.89
C GLN A 85 -0.15 0.01 -3.13
N GLN A 86 -0.07 1.34 -3.29
CA GLN A 86 -1.05 2.24 -2.70
C GLN A 86 -2.44 1.96 -3.25
N TYR A 87 -2.54 1.77 -4.55
CA TYR A 87 -3.80 1.43 -5.20
C TYR A 87 -4.38 0.13 -4.63
N ARG A 88 -3.56 -0.90 -4.51
CA ARG A 88 -4.01 -2.18 -3.97
C ARG A 88 -4.46 -2.03 -2.52
N TYR A 89 -3.70 -1.26 -1.75
CA TYR A 89 -4.05 -1.00 -0.36
C TYR A 89 -5.41 -0.32 -0.26
N ASP A 90 -5.60 0.74 -1.04
CA ASP A 90 -6.84 1.50 -1.01
C ASP A 90 -8.03 0.64 -1.44
N MET A 91 -7.86 -0.15 -2.51
CA MET A 91 -8.92 -1.01 -3.00
C MET A 91 -9.29 -2.08 -1.96
N GLN A 92 -8.30 -2.73 -1.39
CA GLN A 92 -8.55 -3.78 -0.42
C GLN A 92 -9.21 -3.23 0.83
N LYS A 93 -8.76 -2.06 1.28
CA LYS A 93 -9.33 -1.42 2.46
C LYS A 93 -10.79 -1.06 2.22
N ALA A 94 -11.10 -0.46 1.07
CA ALA A 94 -12.48 -0.09 0.74
C ALA A 94 -13.35 -1.32 0.64
N LYS A 95 -12.87 -2.40 0.02
CA LYS A 95 -13.63 -3.63 -0.14
C LYS A 95 -13.80 -4.39 1.17
N SER A 96 -13.05 -4.05 2.19
CA SER A 96 -13.17 -4.67 3.51
C SER A 96 -14.09 -3.89 4.43
N ASP A 97 -14.52 -2.72 4.03
CA ASP A 97 -15.39 -1.87 4.83
C ASP A 97 -16.84 -2.29 4.62
N LYS A 98 -17.41 -2.98 5.62
CA LYS A 98 -18.76 -3.51 5.52
C LYS A 98 -19.81 -2.44 5.29
N SER A 99 -19.65 -1.29 5.90
CA SER A 99 -20.57 -0.17 5.75
C SER A 99 -20.55 0.32 4.31
N PHE A 100 -19.37 0.46 3.75
CA PHE A 100 -19.22 0.89 2.37
C PHE A 100 -19.76 -0.15 1.38
N LEU A 101 -19.52 -1.44 1.65
CA LEU A 101 -20.04 -2.51 0.80
C LEU A 101 -21.56 -2.50 0.76
N LYS A 102 -22.19 -2.23 1.91
CA LYS A 102 -23.65 -2.12 1.96
C LYS A 102 -24.11 -0.95 1.09
N ARG A 103 -23.42 0.17 1.18
CA ARG A 103 -23.75 1.34 0.37
C ARG A 103 -23.61 1.05 -1.12
N LEU A 104 -22.59 0.28 -1.51
CA LEU A 104 -22.44 -0.12 -2.90
C LEU A 104 -23.58 -0.99 -3.37
N ALA A 105 -24.06 -1.90 -2.50
CA ALA A 105 -25.21 -2.75 -2.83
C ALA A 105 -26.45 -1.89 -3.07
N ASP A 106 -26.67 -0.87 -2.24
CA ASP A 106 -27.80 0.04 -2.41
C ASP A 106 -27.68 0.81 -3.71
N ILE A 107 -26.46 1.26 -4.05
CA ILE A 107 -26.22 1.97 -5.31
C ILE A 107 -26.56 1.07 -6.50
N ARG A 108 -26.19 -0.20 -6.44
CA ARG A 108 -26.51 -1.14 -7.52
C ARG A 108 -28.02 -1.31 -7.71
N LYS A 109 -28.75 -1.34 -6.61
CA LYS A 109 -30.22 -1.43 -6.69
C LYS A 109 -30.80 -0.22 -7.38
N CYS A 110 -30.30 0.97 -7.04
CA CYS A 110 -30.75 2.20 -7.68
C CYS A 110 -30.36 2.23 -9.15
N ALA A 111 -29.16 1.73 -9.48
CA ALA A 111 -28.67 1.73 -10.85
C ALA A 111 -29.53 0.84 -11.76
N ALA A 112 -30.18 -0.19 -11.21
CA ALA A 112 -31.03 -1.06 -12.01
C ALA A 112 -32.22 -0.30 -12.60
N ALA A 113 -32.54 0.86 -12.04
CA ALA A 113 -33.66 1.69 -12.52
C ALA A 113 -33.22 2.76 -13.52
N LEU A 114 -31.94 2.88 -13.81
CA LEU A 114 -31.42 3.91 -14.74
C LEU A 114 -31.76 3.57 -16.22
#